data_73d4395d4633f43948cc8db3b0c42fe7
#
_entry.id   73d4395d4633f43948cc8db3b0c42fe7
#
_cell.length_a   1.000
_cell.length_b   1.000
_cell.length_c   1.000
_cell.angle_alpha   90.00
_cell.angle_beta   90.00
_cell.angle_gamma   90.00
#
_symmetry.space_group_name_H-M   'P 1'
#
loop_
_entity.id
_entity.type
_entity.pdbx_description
1 polymer ?
#
loop_
_entity_poly.entity_id
_entity_poly.type
_entity_poly.pdbx_seq_one_letter_code
_entity_poly.pdbx_strand_id
1 'polypeptide(L)' 'MGAPRITPEEIIEMQRLYRQLGTYAAVAKEMGRSPSSVSKYVQMKGVPANIRIAVENLLQK' A
#
# COMPACT_ATOMS: atom_id res chain seq x y z
N MET A 1 15.26 7.25 -12.63
CA MET A 1 14.37 8.01 -11.77
C MET A 1 13.79 7.11 -10.70
N GLY A 2 13.92 7.48 -9.44
CA GLY A 2 13.40 6.65 -8.36
C GLY A 2 11.88 6.63 -8.32
N ALA A 3 11.32 5.60 -7.71
CA ALA A 3 9.88 5.52 -7.52
C ALA A 3 9.42 6.70 -6.65
N PRO A 4 8.26 7.29 -6.91
CA PRO A 4 7.74 8.33 -6.04
C PRO A 4 7.50 7.78 -4.64
N ARG A 5 7.49 8.68 -3.67
CA ARG A 5 7.18 8.29 -2.30
C ARG A 5 5.79 7.70 -2.21
N ILE A 6 5.65 6.68 -1.38
CA ILE A 6 4.34 6.09 -1.13
C ILE A 6 3.46 7.10 -0.40
N THR A 7 2.20 7.18 -0.81
CA THR A 7 1.23 8.06 -0.17
C THR A 7 0.20 7.22 0.57
N PRO A 8 -0.50 7.80 1.57
CA PRO A 8 -1.58 7.07 2.24
C PRO A 8 -2.65 6.56 1.27
N GLU A 9 -2.99 7.36 0.26
CA GLU A 9 -3.95 6.95 -0.76
C GLU A 9 -3.48 5.72 -1.52
N GLU A 10 -2.19 5.68 -1.82
CA GLU A 10 -1.60 4.55 -2.54
C GLU A 10 -1.64 3.29 -1.69
N ILE A 11 -1.42 3.42 -0.39
CA ILE A 11 -1.50 2.28 0.52
C ILE A 11 -2.91 1.70 0.53
N ILE A 12 -3.91 2.57 0.58
CA ILE A 12 -5.31 2.15 0.53
C ILE A 12 -5.61 1.42 -0.77
N GLU A 13 -5.08 1.92 -1.88
CA GLU A 13 -5.26 1.28 -3.18
C GLU A 13 -4.62 -0.11 -3.19
N MET A 14 -3.42 -0.25 -2.60
CA MET A 14 -2.78 -1.56 -2.48
C MET A 14 -3.63 -2.55 -1.71
N GLN A 15 -4.21 -2.11 -0.60
CA GLN A 15 -5.06 -2.97 0.22
C GLN A 15 -6.31 -3.39 -0.54
N ARG A 16 -6.91 -2.47 -1.26
CA ARG A 16 -8.09 -2.75 -2.07
C ARG A 16 -7.78 -3.75 -3.18
N LEU A 17 -6.69 -3.52 -3.90
CA LEU A 17 -6.27 -4.42 -4.98
C LEU A 17 -5.91 -5.80 -4.45
N TYR A 18 -5.30 -5.86 -3.28
CA TYR A 18 -4.98 -7.15 -2.68
C TYR A 18 -6.22 -7.98 -2.43
N ARG A 19 -7.31 -7.34 -1.98
CA ARG A 19 -8.57 -8.06 -1.78
C ARG A 19 -9.12 -8.59 -3.09
N GLN A 20 -8.91 -7.88 -4.19
CA GLN A 20 -9.42 -8.29 -5.49
C GLN A 20 -8.52 -9.34 -6.16
N LEU A 21 -7.21 -9.15 -6.09
CA LEU A 21 -6.26 -9.96 -6.83
C LEU A 21 -5.71 -11.14 -6.03
N GLY A 22 -5.66 -11.03 -4.72
CA GLY A 22 -5.31 -12.11 -3.83
C GLY A 22 -3.82 -12.37 -3.63
N THR A 23 -2.93 -11.70 -4.36
CA THR A 23 -1.49 -11.89 -4.20
C THR A 23 -0.77 -10.57 -4.25
N TYR A 24 0.35 -10.48 -3.52
CA TYR A 24 1.19 -9.27 -3.54
C TYR A 24 1.83 -9.06 -4.90
N ALA A 25 2.22 -10.14 -5.58
CA ALA A 25 2.84 -10.02 -6.90
C ALA A 25 1.90 -9.39 -7.90
N ALA A 26 0.63 -9.78 -7.90
CA ALA A 26 -0.35 -9.23 -8.81
C ALA A 26 -0.59 -7.74 -8.53
N VAL A 27 -0.70 -7.37 -7.24
CA VAL A 27 -0.87 -5.97 -6.86
C VAL A 27 0.35 -5.14 -7.27
N ALA A 28 1.55 -5.68 -7.04
CA ALA A 28 2.79 -5.00 -7.39
C ALA A 28 2.87 -4.73 -8.89
N LYS A 29 2.50 -5.70 -9.69
CA LYS A 29 2.49 -5.56 -11.14
C LYS A 29 1.51 -4.47 -11.57
N GLU A 30 0.32 -4.47 -10.99
CA GLU A 30 -0.72 -3.51 -11.32
C GLU A 30 -0.31 -2.08 -10.96
N MET A 31 0.40 -1.91 -9.85
CA MET A 31 0.78 -0.60 -9.35
C MET A 31 2.18 -0.17 -9.75
N GLY A 32 2.95 -1.05 -10.40
CA GLY A 32 4.31 -0.73 -10.78
C GLY A 32 5.27 -0.64 -9.61
N ARG A 33 5.05 -1.46 -8.58
CA ARG A 33 5.89 -1.51 -7.39
C ARG A 33 6.39 -2.92 -7.15
N SER A 34 7.38 -3.05 -6.24
CA SER A 34 7.91 -4.37 -5.91
C SER A 34 6.94 -5.12 -5.00
N PRO A 35 6.88 -6.46 -5.08
CA PRO A 35 6.04 -7.25 -4.18
C PRO A 35 6.40 -7.06 -2.70
N SER A 36 7.68 -6.85 -2.41
CA SER A 36 8.12 -6.60 -1.03
C SER A 36 7.50 -5.33 -0.46
N SER A 37 7.47 -4.26 -1.26
CA SER A 37 6.85 -3.01 -0.84
C SER A 37 5.36 -3.18 -0.63
N VAL A 38 4.68 -3.87 -1.55
CA VAL A 38 3.24 -4.11 -1.44
C VAL A 38 2.94 -4.91 -0.16
N SER A 39 3.70 -5.98 0.08
CA SER A 39 3.53 -6.80 1.28
C SER A 39 3.67 -5.95 2.55
N LYS A 40 4.71 -5.12 2.60
CA LYS A 40 4.96 -4.25 3.75
C LYS A 40 3.75 -3.32 4.02
N TYR A 41 3.27 -2.66 2.98
CA TYR A 41 2.23 -1.66 3.17
C TYR A 41 0.84 -2.27 3.33
N VAL A 42 0.56 -3.39 2.70
CA VAL A 42 -0.71 -4.08 2.92
C VAL A 42 -0.81 -4.58 4.35
N GLN A 43 0.29 -5.12 4.88
CA GLN A 43 0.34 -5.61 6.25
C GLN A 43 0.61 -4.51 7.28
N MET A 44 0.97 -3.32 6.82
CA MET A 44 1.32 -2.18 7.67
C MET A 44 2.51 -2.47 8.59
N LYS A 45 3.43 -3.34 8.17
CA LYS A 45 4.63 -3.66 8.95
C LYS A 45 5.69 -2.60 8.75
N GLY A 46 6.25 -2.10 9.84
CA GLY A 46 7.33 -1.11 9.79
C GLY A 46 6.93 0.21 9.18
N VAL A 47 5.65 0.49 9.10
CA VAL A 47 5.15 1.76 8.57
C VAL A 47 5.13 2.78 9.70
N PRO A 48 5.69 3.99 9.48
CA PRO A 48 5.70 5.02 10.52
C PRO A 48 4.29 5.39 11.01
N ALA A 49 4.19 5.77 12.26
CA ALA A 49 2.90 6.06 12.88
C ALA A 49 2.14 7.18 12.17
N ASN A 50 2.84 8.21 11.70
CA ASN A 50 2.19 9.31 10.99
C ASN A 50 1.51 8.84 9.71
N ILE A 51 2.11 7.88 9.01
CA ILE A 51 1.51 7.32 7.79
C ILE A 51 0.34 6.42 8.15
N ARG A 52 0.47 5.61 9.22
CA ARG A 52 -0.62 4.75 9.67
C ARG A 52 -1.85 5.57 10.05
N ILE A 53 -1.64 6.67 10.78
CA ILE A 53 -2.73 7.54 11.19
C ILE A 53 -3.40 8.16 9.96
N ALA A 54 -2.61 8.61 8.99
CA ALA A 54 -3.16 9.19 7.77
C ALA A 54 -4.01 8.18 7.00
N VAL A 55 -3.57 6.93 6.91
CA VAL A 55 -4.34 5.87 6.25
C VAL A 55 -5.65 5.64 6.99
N GLU A 56 -5.60 5.54 8.32
CA GLU A 56 -6.80 5.34 9.13
C GLU A 56 -7.80 6.48 8.93
N ASN A 57 -7.31 7.72 8.91
CA ASN A 57 -8.18 8.87 8.71
C ASN A 57 -8.87 8.82 7.35
N LEU A 58 -8.16 8.41 6.31
CA LEU A 58 -8.76 8.29 4.99
C LEU A 58 -9.79 7.17 4.92
N LEU A 59 -9.56 6.08 5.63
CA LEU A 59 -10.49 4.96 5.66
C LEU A 59 -11.78 5.28 6.39
N GLN A 60 -11.75 6.27 7.27
CA GLN A 60 -12.93 6.64 8.07
C GLN A 60 -13.82 7.66 7.39
N LYS A 61 -13.46 8.14 6.23
CA LYS A 61 -14.28 9.10 5.50
C LYS A 61 -15.45 8.45 4.79
#